data_9ebbc3911ff7a54a9418912b29fd9199
#
_entry.id   9ebbc3911ff7a54a9418912b29fd9199
#
_cell.length_a   1.000
_cell.length_b   1.000
_cell.length_c   1.000
_cell.angle_alpha   90.00
_cell.angle_beta   90.00
_cell.angle_gamma   90.00
#
_symmetry.space_group_name_H-M   'P 1'
#
loop_
_entity.id
_entity.type
_entity.pdbx_description
1 polymer ?
#
loop_
_entity_poly.entity_id
_entity_poly.type
_entity_poly.pdbx_seq_one_letter_code
_entity_poly.pdbx_strand_id
1 'polypeptide(L)'
;VKVGKRGLPRNEVPGAFDVGAKAYDRLVGANPGYHEHLVKSAQRLRIPDLGSGLRLLDIGCGTGASTAALLEAAPHAEIVAADASSEMLEVARSKDWPSNVTFVHSRVEDLAVNGVDGPFDAILAAYLIRNVDDPDTELKSLLALLRPGSTIAFHEYSVHDSLRARISWNVVSWGIIIPLGWLATRDATLYRHLWRSVVTFDGASAFMRRMQRAGYSGVARETMTGWQNGVVHTFLGSRPAKEER
;
A
#
# COMPACT_ATOMS: atom_id res chain seq x y z
N VAL A 1 -7.74 -15.73 19.02
CA VAL A 1 -8.67 -15.62 17.87
C VAL A 1 -8.47 -16.86 17.01
N LYS A 2 -9.51 -17.69 16.81
CA LYS A 2 -9.43 -18.86 15.93
C LYS A 2 -9.53 -18.37 14.49
N VAL A 3 -8.41 -18.34 13.78
CA VAL A 3 -8.37 -18.07 12.33
C VAL A 3 -9.15 -19.19 11.63
N GLY A 4 -10.35 -18.87 11.19
CA GLY A 4 -11.16 -19.75 10.38
C GLY A 4 -10.52 -20.04 9.02
N LYS A 5 -11.09 -20.93 8.22
CA LYS A 5 -10.63 -21.27 6.86
C LYS A 5 -10.52 -20.06 5.90
N ARG A 6 -10.99 -18.88 6.28
CA ARG A 6 -11.07 -17.64 5.45
C ARG A 6 -10.08 -16.52 5.82
N GLY A 7 -9.06 -16.76 6.64
CA GLY A 7 -8.15 -15.70 7.11
C GLY A 7 -8.79 -14.81 8.21
N LEU A 8 -8.16 -13.67 8.52
CA LEU A 8 -8.75 -12.68 9.41
C LEU A 8 -9.91 -11.97 8.67
N PRO A 9 -11.04 -11.69 9.35
CA PRO A 9 -12.02 -10.74 8.85
C PRO A 9 -11.34 -9.39 8.59
N ARG A 10 -11.70 -8.71 7.50
CA ARG A 10 -11.00 -7.50 7.07
C ARG A 10 -11.10 -6.35 8.08
N ASN A 11 -12.21 -6.27 8.79
CA ASN A 11 -12.39 -5.32 9.90
C ASN A 11 -11.48 -5.62 11.13
N GLU A 12 -10.93 -6.82 11.24
CA GLU A 12 -9.98 -7.20 12.29
C GLU A 12 -8.51 -7.02 11.85
N VAL A 13 -8.26 -6.75 10.58
CA VAL A 13 -6.90 -6.60 10.04
C VAL A 13 -6.14 -5.45 10.70
N PRO A 14 -6.68 -4.23 10.88
CA PRO A 14 -5.98 -3.16 11.61
C PRO A 14 -5.57 -3.59 13.02
N GLY A 15 -6.49 -4.18 13.80
CA GLY A 15 -6.17 -4.68 15.14
C GLY A 15 -5.13 -5.81 15.19
N ALA A 16 -5.00 -6.61 14.12
CA ALA A 16 -3.93 -7.61 14.03
C ALA A 16 -2.55 -6.96 13.78
N PHE A 17 -2.53 -5.82 13.10
CA PHE A 17 -1.31 -5.02 12.94
C PHE A 17 -0.96 -4.27 14.23
N ASP A 18 -1.95 -3.83 15.02
CA ASP A 18 -1.73 -3.16 16.30
C ASP A 18 -0.88 -4.02 17.25
N VAL A 19 -1.20 -5.31 17.39
CA VAL A 19 -0.49 -6.22 18.31
C VAL A 19 0.99 -6.41 17.96
N GLY A 20 1.39 -6.13 16.72
CA GLY A 20 2.72 -6.43 16.20
C GLY A 20 3.48 -5.26 15.57
N ALA A 21 3.02 -4.02 15.69
CA ALA A 21 3.54 -2.88 14.93
C ALA A 21 5.07 -2.72 14.99
N LYS A 22 5.67 -2.75 16.19
CA LYS A 22 7.13 -2.66 16.38
C LYS A 22 7.90 -3.88 15.83
N ALA A 23 7.34 -5.08 15.98
CA ALA A 23 7.95 -6.29 15.44
C ALA A 23 7.81 -6.33 13.91
N TYR A 24 6.69 -5.88 13.39
CA TYR A 24 6.44 -5.72 11.96
C TYR A 24 7.44 -4.77 11.31
N ASP A 25 7.64 -3.57 11.87
CA ASP A 25 8.59 -2.57 11.35
C ASP A 25 10.02 -3.14 11.25
N ARG A 26 10.47 -3.91 12.25
CA ARG A 26 11.77 -4.59 12.22
C ARG A 26 11.85 -5.68 11.16
N LEU A 27 10.80 -6.47 10.99
CA LEU A 27 10.76 -7.56 10.02
C LEU A 27 10.71 -7.06 8.58
N VAL A 28 9.92 -6.04 8.30
CA VAL A 28 9.88 -5.43 6.96
C VAL A 28 11.17 -4.69 6.66
N GLY A 29 11.77 -4.02 7.64
CA GLY A 29 13.07 -3.37 7.51
C GLY A 29 14.22 -4.36 7.23
N ALA A 30 14.10 -5.61 7.72
CA ALA A 30 15.05 -6.69 7.44
C ALA A 30 14.83 -7.38 6.08
N ASN A 31 13.72 -7.10 5.38
CA ASN A 31 13.42 -7.69 4.07
C ASN A 31 14.24 -6.99 2.97
N PRO A 32 15.21 -7.69 2.32
CA PRO A 32 16.03 -7.07 1.29
C PRO A 32 15.17 -6.49 0.16
N GLY A 33 15.41 -5.22 -0.18
CA GLY A 33 14.72 -4.52 -1.25
C GLY A 33 13.38 -3.91 -0.86
N TYR A 34 12.85 -4.10 0.35
CA TYR A 34 11.53 -3.58 0.74
C TYR A 34 11.44 -2.05 0.57
N HIS A 35 12.38 -1.31 1.18
CA HIS A 35 12.39 0.15 1.08
C HIS A 35 12.70 0.63 -0.35
N GLU A 36 13.68 0.02 -1.02
CA GLU A 36 14.01 0.33 -2.41
C GLU A 36 12.82 0.15 -3.36
N HIS A 37 12.00 -0.86 -3.12
CA HIS A 37 10.83 -1.12 -3.94
C HIS A 37 9.71 -0.10 -3.70
N LEU A 38 9.55 0.38 -2.47
CA LEU A 38 8.64 1.49 -2.16
C LEU A 38 9.10 2.78 -2.84
N VAL A 39 10.39 3.10 -2.76
CA VAL A 39 11.00 4.25 -3.45
C VAL A 39 10.78 4.14 -4.96
N LYS A 40 11.00 2.97 -5.57
CA LYS A 40 10.71 2.77 -6.99
C LYS A 40 9.24 3.03 -7.33
N SER A 41 8.31 2.63 -6.47
CA SER A 41 6.88 2.89 -6.70
C SER A 41 6.54 4.37 -6.57
N ALA A 42 7.13 5.08 -5.61
CA ALA A 42 6.98 6.52 -5.47
C ALA A 42 7.57 7.27 -6.70
N GLN A 43 8.75 6.89 -7.17
CA GLN A 43 9.38 7.46 -8.37
C GLN A 43 8.55 7.23 -9.64
N ARG A 44 7.83 6.11 -9.73
CA ARG A 44 6.94 5.80 -10.87
C ARG A 44 5.72 6.74 -10.96
N LEU A 45 5.38 7.44 -9.88
CA LEU A 45 4.39 8.53 -9.92
C LEU A 45 4.84 9.72 -10.77
N ARG A 46 6.16 9.85 -11.04
CA ARG A 46 6.77 10.92 -11.87
C ARG A 46 6.36 12.31 -11.41
N ILE A 47 6.44 12.55 -10.10
CA ILE A 47 6.06 13.80 -9.47
C ILE A 47 7.00 14.91 -9.98
N PRO A 48 6.48 15.99 -10.58
CA PRO A 48 7.30 17.07 -11.12
C PRO A 48 7.91 17.93 -10.00
N ASP A 49 8.98 18.65 -10.31
CA ASP A 49 9.61 19.70 -9.50
C ASP A 49 9.86 19.29 -8.03
N LEU A 50 10.22 18.01 -7.83
CA LEU A 50 10.41 17.41 -6.50
C LEU A 50 9.21 17.64 -5.57
N GLY A 51 8.02 17.79 -6.13
CA GLY A 51 6.76 17.97 -5.39
C GLY A 51 6.47 19.39 -4.92
N SER A 52 7.21 20.40 -5.38
CA SER A 52 7.01 21.77 -4.94
C SER A 52 5.60 22.27 -5.23
N GLY A 53 4.88 22.70 -4.18
CA GLY A 53 3.50 23.16 -4.25
C GLY A 53 2.46 22.06 -4.50
N LEU A 54 2.86 20.79 -4.46
CA LEU A 54 1.97 19.64 -4.65
C LEU A 54 1.56 19.05 -3.31
N ARG A 55 0.38 18.44 -3.30
CA ARG A 55 -0.21 17.74 -2.14
C ARG A 55 -0.40 16.27 -2.47
N LEU A 56 0.23 15.40 -1.70
CA LEU A 56 0.27 13.95 -1.92
C LEU A 56 -0.44 13.22 -0.79
N LEU A 57 -1.03 12.06 -1.11
CA LEU A 57 -1.61 11.16 -0.12
C LEU A 57 -0.84 9.83 -0.10
N ASP A 58 -0.40 9.43 1.09
CA ASP A 58 0.04 8.07 1.39
C ASP A 58 -1.07 7.37 2.17
N ILE A 59 -1.81 6.47 1.55
CA ILE A 59 -2.95 5.78 2.17
C ILE A 59 -2.58 4.34 2.55
N GLY A 60 -2.80 4.00 3.82
CA GLY A 60 -2.30 2.77 4.42
C GLY A 60 -0.80 2.88 4.72
N CYS A 61 -0.36 4.02 5.28
CA CYS A 61 1.05 4.36 5.46
C CYS A 61 1.77 3.47 6.50
N GLY A 62 1.03 2.78 7.35
CA GLY A 62 1.56 1.91 8.39
C GLY A 62 2.54 2.65 9.30
N THR A 63 3.73 2.10 9.45
CA THR A 63 4.82 2.70 10.24
C THR A 63 5.60 3.80 9.50
N GLY A 64 5.11 4.26 8.33
CA GLY A 64 5.67 5.37 7.57
C GLY A 64 6.72 4.99 6.51
N ALA A 65 6.88 3.71 6.18
CA ALA A 65 7.88 3.31 5.17
C ALA A 65 7.55 3.83 3.77
N SER A 66 6.28 3.81 3.35
CA SER A 66 5.80 4.40 2.10
C SER A 66 5.83 5.93 2.12
N THR A 67 5.58 6.52 3.30
CA THR A 67 5.71 7.98 3.51
C THR A 67 7.16 8.43 3.28
N ALA A 68 8.13 7.69 3.83
CA ALA A 68 9.55 7.98 3.60
C ALA A 68 9.93 7.87 2.12
N ALA A 69 9.38 6.87 1.41
CA ALA A 69 9.58 6.70 -0.02
C ALA A 69 8.98 7.84 -0.85
N LEU A 70 7.79 8.33 -0.50
CA LEU A 70 7.21 9.53 -1.11
C LEU A 70 8.04 10.77 -0.84
N LEU A 71 8.48 10.95 0.40
CA LEU A 71 9.33 12.07 0.80
C LEU A 71 10.66 12.09 0.05
N GLU A 72 11.26 10.91 -0.20
CA GLU A 72 12.47 10.80 -1.02
C GLU A 72 12.20 11.19 -2.48
N ALA A 73 11.07 10.78 -3.04
CA ALA A 73 10.70 11.09 -4.42
C ALA A 73 10.22 12.54 -4.61
N ALA A 74 9.64 13.15 -3.56
CA ALA A 74 9.02 14.48 -3.60
C ALA A 74 9.25 15.24 -2.27
N PRO A 75 10.49 15.66 -1.97
CA PRO A 75 10.85 16.23 -0.67
C PRO A 75 10.17 17.59 -0.38
N HIS A 76 9.65 18.26 -1.40
CA HIS A 76 9.01 19.57 -1.27
C HIS A 76 7.47 19.52 -1.31
N ALA A 77 6.89 18.31 -1.42
CA ALA A 77 5.44 18.14 -1.40
C ALA A 77 4.88 18.20 0.04
N GLU A 78 3.65 18.66 0.19
CA GLU A 78 2.84 18.39 1.37
C GLU A 78 2.39 16.92 1.32
N ILE A 79 2.74 16.11 2.32
CA ILE A 79 2.37 14.69 2.38
C ILE A 79 1.39 14.47 3.53
N VAL A 80 0.19 14.02 3.19
CA VAL A 80 -0.79 13.51 4.14
C VAL A 80 -0.67 11.99 4.16
N ALA A 81 -0.32 11.42 5.31
CA ALA A 81 -0.15 9.99 5.52
C ALA A 81 -1.27 9.47 6.42
N ALA A 82 -2.10 8.57 5.93
CA ALA A 82 -3.25 8.05 6.67
C ALA A 82 -3.16 6.53 6.85
N ASP A 83 -3.52 6.06 8.04
CA ASP A 83 -3.64 4.63 8.36
C ASP A 83 -4.79 4.37 9.34
N ALA A 84 -5.37 3.18 9.26
CA ALA A 84 -6.45 2.74 10.14
C ALA A 84 -5.96 2.17 11.48
N SER A 85 -4.67 1.90 11.63
CA SER A 85 -4.05 1.38 12.84
C SER A 85 -3.42 2.53 13.64
N SER A 86 -3.94 2.78 14.86
CA SER A 86 -3.38 3.77 15.79
C SER A 86 -1.96 3.42 16.20
N GLU A 87 -1.68 2.13 16.46
CA GLU A 87 -0.38 1.64 16.89
C GLU A 87 0.70 1.78 15.81
N MET A 88 0.32 1.53 14.54
CA MET A 88 1.21 1.78 13.41
C MET A 88 1.56 3.27 13.31
N LEU A 89 0.57 4.14 13.48
CA LEU A 89 0.78 5.59 13.46
C LEU A 89 1.59 6.10 14.64
N GLU A 90 1.49 5.49 15.82
CA GLU A 90 2.37 5.80 16.95
C GLU A 90 3.84 5.52 16.59
N VAL A 91 4.11 4.36 15.98
CA VAL A 91 5.47 4.05 15.48
C VAL A 91 5.90 5.03 14.40
N ALA A 92 5.02 5.36 13.45
CA ALA A 92 5.32 6.35 12.41
C ALA A 92 5.66 7.71 13.02
N ARG A 93 4.81 8.24 13.91
CA ARG A 93 5.00 9.55 14.57
C ARG A 93 6.23 9.62 15.48
N SER A 94 6.73 8.47 15.96
CA SER A 94 7.94 8.42 16.77
C SER A 94 9.24 8.62 15.99
N LYS A 95 9.17 8.65 14.66
CA LYS A 95 10.30 8.89 13.76
C LYS A 95 10.42 10.39 13.46
N ASP A 96 11.62 10.81 13.03
CA ASP A 96 11.87 12.20 12.65
C ASP A 96 11.28 12.49 11.25
N TRP A 97 10.36 13.44 11.19
CA TRP A 97 9.72 13.87 9.95
C TRP A 97 9.83 15.40 9.77
N PRO A 98 10.00 15.89 8.54
CA PRO A 98 9.91 17.32 8.28
C PRO A 98 8.47 17.81 8.45
N SER A 99 8.30 19.11 8.61
CA SER A 99 7.02 19.75 8.91
C SER A 99 5.95 19.63 7.80
N ASN A 100 6.36 19.24 6.60
CA ASN A 100 5.45 19.01 5.46
C ASN A 100 4.84 17.59 5.44
N VAL A 101 5.06 16.76 6.47
CA VAL A 101 4.45 15.44 6.64
C VAL A 101 3.45 15.49 7.79
N THR A 102 2.21 15.06 7.51
CA THR A 102 1.13 15.00 8.53
C THR A 102 0.54 13.59 8.57
N PHE A 103 0.38 13.03 9.79
CA PHE A 103 -0.22 11.71 10.01
C PHE A 103 -1.65 11.80 10.52
N VAL A 104 -2.58 11.10 9.86
CA VAL A 104 -4.01 11.06 10.18
C VAL A 104 -4.45 9.63 10.47
N HIS A 105 -5.14 9.42 11.60
CA HIS A 105 -5.77 8.14 11.90
C HIS A 105 -7.11 8.07 11.19
N SER A 106 -7.17 7.29 10.11
CA SER A 106 -8.38 7.12 9.31
C SER A 106 -8.36 5.82 8.53
N ARG A 107 -9.53 5.23 8.35
CA ARG A 107 -9.79 4.25 7.30
C ARG A 107 -9.94 4.99 5.97
N VAL A 108 -9.83 4.24 4.85
CA VAL A 108 -10.02 4.81 3.50
C VAL A 108 -11.45 5.38 3.36
N GLU A 109 -12.44 4.66 3.90
CA GLU A 109 -13.87 5.02 3.84
C GLU A 109 -14.17 6.31 4.63
N ASP A 110 -13.40 6.61 5.65
CA ASP A 110 -13.63 7.68 6.61
C ASP A 110 -12.71 8.91 6.40
N LEU A 111 -11.95 8.95 5.30
CA LEU A 111 -10.95 9.99 5.04
C LEU A 111 -11.57 11.40 5.14
N ALA A 112 -12.70 11.65 4.46
CA ALA A 112 -13.35 12.96 4.47
C ALA A 112 -13.85 13.36 5.86
N VAL A 113 -14.39 12.40 6.63
CA VAL A 113 -14.87 12.65 8.00
C VAL A 113 -13.70 13.01 8.92
N ASN A 114 -12.51 12.46 8.65
CA ASN A 114 -11.28 12.71 9.41
C ASN A 114 -10.45 13.87 8.85
N GLY A 115 -11.04 14.72 7.99
CA GLY A 115 -10.41 15.93 7.48
C GLY A 115 -9.37 15.71 6.38
N VAL A 116 -9.41 14.54 5.72
CA VAL A 116 -8.55 14.23 4.57
C VAL A 116 -9.35 14.39 3.28
N ASP A 117 -9.42 15.62 2.82
CA ASP A 117 -10.14 15.96 1.58
C ASP A 117 -9.18 16.12 0.41
N GLY A 118 -9.65 15.72 -0.80
CA GLY A 118 -8.96 15.99 -2.06
C GLY A 118 -9.11 17.46 -2.52
N PRO A 119 -8.56 17.82 -3.66
CA PRO A 119 -7.85 16.92 -4.57
C PRO A 119 -6.37 16.76 -4.22
N PHE A 120 -5.83 15.57 -4.48
CA PHE A 120 -4.40 15.27 -4.39
C PHE A 120 -3.76 15.22 -5.77
N ASP A 121 -2.51 15.64 -5.85
CA ASP A 121 -1.71 15.65 -7.08
C ASP A 121 -1.06 14.29 -7.36
N ALA A 122 -0.92 13.44 -6.35
CA ALA A 122 -0.63 12.01 -6.51
C ALA A 122 -1.05 11.24 -5.24
N ILE A 123 -1.28 9.92 -5.40
CA ILE A 123 -1.58 9.01 -4.30
C ILE A 123 -0.64 7.81 -4.37
N LEU A 124 -0.08 7.40 -3.24
CA LEU A 124 0.58 6.11 -3.07
C LEU A 124 -0.25 5.25 -2.12
N ALA A 125 -0.52 4.01 -2.51
CA ALA A 125 -1.18 3.00 -1.68
C ALA A 125 -0.33 1.73 -1.66
N ALA A 126 0.40 1.50 -0.58
CA ALA A 126 1.30 0.36 -0.47
C ALA A 126 0.68 -0.75 0.38
N TYR A 127 0.53 -1.95 -0.22
CA TYR A 127 0.01 -3.16 0.45
C TYR A 127 -1.37 -3.01 1.10
N LEU A 128 -2.17 -2.06 0.62
CA LEU A 128 -3.47 -1.70 1.17
C LEU A 128 -4.63 -2.47 0.51
N ILE A 129 -4.73 -2.40 -0.82
CA ILE A 129 -5.98 -2.70 -1.54
C ILE A 129 -6.47 -4.15 -1.40
N ARG A 130 -5.58 -5.10 -1.13
CA ARG A 130 -5.96 -6.50 -0.84
C ARG A 130 -6.64 -6.68 0.52
N ASN A 131 -6.51 -5.70 1.41
CA ASN A 131 -6.99 -5.74 2.79
C ASN A 131 -8.29 -4.96 3.01
N VAL A 132 -8.77 -4.19 2.02
CA VAL A 132 -10.04 -3.45 2.12
C VAL A 132 -11.25 -4.36 1.87
N ASP A 133 -12.40 -3.99 2.43
CA ASP A 133 -13.63 -4.81 2.34
C ASP A 133 -14.19 -4.84 0.93
N ASP A 134 -14.31 -3.70 0.29
CA ASP A 134 -14.80 -3.54 -1.08
C ASP A 134 -13.77 -2.79 -1.95
N PRO A 135 -12.85 -3.51 -2.63
CA PRO A 135 -11.87 -2.89 -3.49
C PRO A 135 -12.45 -2.07 -4.65
N ASP A 136 -13.66 -2.41 -5.13
CA ASP A 136 -14.27 -1.68 -6.25
C ASP A 136 -14.79 -0.30 -5.80
N THR A 137 -15.37 -0.22 -4.62
CA THR A 137 -15.77 1.06 -4.01
C THR A 137 -14.56 1.88 -3.64
N GLU A 138 -13.54 1.27 -3.02
CA GLU A 138 -12.33 2.00 -2.61
C GLU A 138 -11.55 2.57 -3.78
N LEU A 139 -11.43 1.85 -4.88
CA LEU A 139 -10.80 2.36 -6.10
C LEU A 139 -11.52 3.60 -6.63
N LYS A 140 -12.86 3.64 -6.56
CA LYS A 140 -13.63 4.83 -6.97
C LYS A 140 -13.45 5.99 -6.00
N SER A 141 -13.42 5.73 -4.70
CA SER A 141 -13.18 6.74 -3.66
C SER A 141 -11.82 7.38 -3.83
N LEU A 142 -10.76 6.57 -4.01
CA LEU A 142 -9.40 7.06 -4.25
C LEU A 142 -9.30 7.82 -5.58
N LEU A 143 -9.99 7.37 -6.63
CA LEU A 143 -10.05 8.11 -7.90
C LEU A 143 -10.68 9.51 -7.72
N ALA A 144 -11.73 9.62 -6.90
CA ALA A 144 -12.39 10.89 -6.64
C ALA A 144 -11.50 11.89 -5.87
N LEU A 145 -10.56 11.39 -5.05
CA LEU A 145 -9.59 12.22 -4.33
C LEU A 145 -8.45 12.75 -5.20
N LEU A 146 -8.19 12.16 -6.37
CA LEU A 146 -7.17 12.67 -7.30
C LEU A 146 -7.64 13.94 -8.02
N ARG A 147 -6.72 14.85 -8.28
CA ARG A 147 -6.94 15.92 -9.27
C ARG A 147 -7.09 15.30 -10.66
N PRO A 148 -7.97 15.85 -11.55
CA PRO A 148 -8.00 15.42 -12.95
C PRO A 148 -6.61 15.46 -13.59
N GLY A 149 -6.20 14.38 -14.25
CA GLY A 149 -4.86 14.19 -14.82
C GLY A 149 -3.82 13.62 -13.86
N SER A 150 -4.08 13.59 -12.56
CA SER A 150 -3.15 13.07 -11.55
C SER A 150 -3.16 11.55 -11.45
N THR A 151 -2.09 10.99 -10.89
CA THR A 151 -1.78 9.55 -10.90
C THR A 151 -1.80 8.94 -9.51
N ILE A 152 -2.28 7.70 -9.42
CA ILE A 152 -2.12 6.83 -8.25
C ILE A 152 -1.18 5.67 -8.57
N ALA A 153 -0.38 5.28 -7.58
CA ALA A 153 0.42 4.06 -7.60
C ALA A 153 -0.07 3.11 -6.50
N PHE A 154 -0.47 1.91 -6.89
CA PHE A 154 -0.68 0.80 -5.95
C PHE A 154 0.57 -0.08 -5.96
N HIS A 155 1.29 -0.12 -4.84
CA HIS A 155 2.40 -1.05 -4.62
C HIS A 155 1.85 -2.30 -3.94
N GLU A 156 1.74 -3.42 -4.69
CA GLU A 156 0.97 -4.56 -4.19
C GLU A 156 1.52 -5.91 -4.67
N TYR A 157 1.31 -6.93 -3.86
CA TYR A 157 1.53 -8.32 -4.23
C TYR A 157 0.49 -8.79 -5.23
N SER A 158 0.92 -9.49 -6.27
CA SER A 158 0.01 -10.19 -7.19
C SER A 158 0.73 -11.37 -7.84
N VAL A 159 0.37 -12.58 -7.43
CA VAL A 159 1.08 -13.80 -7.85
C VAL A 159 0.22 -14.72 -8.73
N HIS A 160 -1.05 -14.38 -8.94
CA HIS A 160 -2.02 -15.30 -9.54
C HIS A 160 -1.74 -15.58 -11.04
N ASP A 161 -1.16 -14.61 -11.76
CA ASP A 161 -0.90 -14.72 -13.19
C ASP A 161 0.40 -15.49 -13.50
N SER A 162 1.20 -15.87 -12.50
CA SER A 162 2.49 -16.52 -12.71
C SER A 162 2.68 -17.71 -11.76
N LEU A 163 2.83 -18.91 -12.34
CA LEU A 163 3.13 -20.11 -11.55
C LEU A 163 4.46 -19.97 -10.79
N ARG A 164 5.47 -19.36 -11.41
CA ARG A 164 6.76 -19.09 -10.75
C ARG A 164 6.58 -18.18 -9.54
N ALA A 165 5.86 -17.08 -9.70
CA ALA A 165 5.58 -16.14 -8.59
C ALA A 165 4.82 -16.82 -7.46
N ARG A 166 3.82 -17.66 -7.77
CA ARG A 166 3.07 -18.44 -6.77
C ARG A 166 3.96 -19.40 -6.00
N ILE A 167 4.83 -20.14 -6.70
CA ILE A 167 5.78 -21.07 -6.07
C ILE A 167 6.76 -20.28 -5.19
N SER A 168 7.40 -19.24 -5.73
CA SER A 168 8.31 -18.38 -4.97
C SER A 168 7.67 -17.83 -3.71
N TRP A 169 6.45 -17.27 -3.83
CA TRP A 169 5.71 -16.74 -2.69
C TRP A 169 5.40 -17.80 -1.63
N ASN A 170 4.96 -19.00 -2.04
CA ASN A 170 4.71 -20.09 -1.10
C ASN A 170 6.00 -20.54 -0.37
N VAL A 171 7.09 -20.71 -1.12
CA VAL A 171 8.38 -21.13 -0.53
C VAL A 171 8.89 -20.07 0.45
N VAL A 172 8.89 -18.80 0.08
CA VAL A 172 9.36 -17.71 0.97
C VAL A 172 8.43 -17.55 2.17
N SER A 173 7.12 -17.63 1.97
CA SER A 173 6.16 -17.46 3.08
C SER A 173 6.26 -18.57 4.10
N TRP A 174 6.26 -19.85 3.68
CA TRP A 174 6.29 -20.99 4.57
C TRP A 174 7.69 -21.34 5.06
N GLY A 175 8.75 -21.05 4.28
CA GLY A 175 10.13 -21.30 4.65
C GLY A 175 10.78 -20.21 5.49
N ILE A 176 10.33 -18.95 5.34
CA ILE A 176 11.00 -17.80 5.96
C ILE A 176 10.03 -16.93 6.75
N ILE A 177 9.00 -16.34 6.10
CA ILE A 177 8.19 -15.26 6.70
C ILE A 177 7.40 -15.77 7.91
N ILE A 178 6.66 -16.87 7.76
CA ILE A 178 5.84 -17.44 8.84
C ILE A 178 6.68 -17.95 10.00
N PRO A 179 7.78 -18.73 9.79
CA PRO A 179 8.64 -19.16 10.88
C PRO A 179 9.33 -18.01 11.63
N LEU A 180 9.90 -17.04 10.92
CA LEU A 180 10.54 -15.87 11.55
C LEU A 180 9.52 -15.00 12.28
N GLY A 181 8.35 -14.80 11.70
CA GLY A 181 7.25 -14.07 12.32
C GLY A 181 6.82 -14.74 13.64
N TRP A 182 6.64 -16.06 13.64
CA TRP A 182 6.33 -16.80 14.86
C TRP A 182 7.45 -16.72 15.91
N LEU A 183 8.71 -16.80 15.51
CA LEU A 183 9.84 -16.65 16.42
C LEU A 183 9.87 -15.26 17.08
N ALA A 184 9.56 -14.22 16.32
CA ALA A 184 9.60 -12.82 16.78
C ALA A 184 8.42 -12.46 17.70
N THR A 185 7.22 -12.97 17.39
CA THR A 185 5.97 -12.54 18.07
C THR A 185 5.29 -13.63 18.88
N ARG A 186 5.75 -14.90 18.75
CA ARG A 186 5.09 -16.10 19.27
C ARG A 186 3.66 -16.31 18.73
N ASP A 187 3.29 -15.55 17.68
CA ASP A 187 2.03 -15.67 16.97
C ASP A 187 2.27 -15.63 15.45
N ALA A 188 1.78 -16.61 14.71
CA ALA A 188 1.88 -16.69 13.26
C ALA A 188 0.63 -16.14 12.54
N THR A 189 -0.35 -15.63 13.26
CA THR A 189 -1.67 -15.27 12.72
C THR A 189 -1.55 -14.20 11.63
N LEU A 190 -0.84 -13.10 11.90
CA LEU A 190 -0.62 -12.02 10.96
C LEU A 190 0.13 -12.48 9.70
N TYR A 191 1.17 -13.31 9.86
CA TYR A 191 2.01 -13.79 8.74
C TYR A 191 1.28 -14.83 7.87
N ARG A 192 0.42 -15.65 8.47
CA ARG A 192 -0.49 -16.55 7.73
C ARG A 192 -1.58 -15.75 6.99
N HIS A 193 -2.07 -14.68 7.61
CA HIS A 193 -2.99 -13.76 6.94
C HIS A 193 -2.30 -13.10 5.75
N LEU A 194 -1.08 -12.59 5.91
CA LEU A 194 -0.28 -12.03 4.82
C LEU A 194 -0.13 -13.03 3.66
N TRP A 195 0.33 -14.25 3.94
CA TRP A 195 0.44 -15.28 2.91
C TRP A 195 -0.88 -15.48 2.18
N ARG A 196 -1.97 -15.65 2.94
CA ARG A 196 -3.28 -15.95 2.40
C ARG A 196 -3.85 -14.80 1.59
N SER A 197 -3.77 -13.57 2.09
CA SER A 197 -4.27 -12.38 1.39
C SER A 197 -3.62 -12.23 0.01
N VAL A 198 -2.34 -12.54 -0.11
CA VAL A 198 -1.61 -12.51 -1.38
C VAL A 198 -2.06 -13.61 -2.35
N VAL A 199 -2.20 -14.87 -1.86
CA VAL A 199 -2.63 -15.98 -2.74
C VAL A 199 -4.10 -15.93 -3.14
N THR A 200 -4.91 -15.13 -2.45
CA THR A 200 -6.33 -14.93 -2.77
C THR A 200 -6.63 -13.61 -3.45
N PHE A 201 -5.64 -12.72 -3.55
CA PHE A 201 -5.78 -11.44 -4.25
C PHE A 201 -5.85 -11.63 -5.76
N ASP A 202 -6.39 -10.65 -6.44
CA ASP A 202 -6.50 -10.62 -7.90
C ASP A 202 -5.16 -10.87 -8.58
N GLY A 203 -5.17 -11.58 -9.70
CA GLY A 203 -4.05 -11.57 -10.64
C GLY A 203 -3.82 -10.16 -11.19
N ALA A 204 -2.58 -9.86 -11.56
CA ALA A 204 -2.21 -8.53 -12.02
C ALA A 204 -3.08 -8.02 -13.17
N SER A 205 -3.40 -8.89 -14.14
CA SER A 205 -4.30 -8.55 -15.24
C SER A 205 -5.74 -8.30 -14.78
N ALA A 206 -6.22 -9.04 -13.78
CA ALA A 206 -7.54 -8.86 -13.21
C ALA A 206 -7.64 -7.54 -12.44
N PHE A 207 -6.61 -7.20 -11.64
CA PHE A 207 -6.56 -5.95 -10.91
C PHE A 207 -6.49 -4.73 -11.84
N MET A 208 -5.69 -4.78 -12.92
CA MET A 208 -5.68 -3.72 -13.92
C MET A 208 -7.07 -3.49 -14.55
N ARG A 209 -7.79 -4.57 -14.89
CA ARG A 209 -9.16 -4.45 -15.39
C ARG A 209 -10.12 -3.88 -14.34
N ARG A 210 -9.91 -4.18 -13.05
CA ARG A 210 -10.67 -3.59 -11.95
C ARG A 210 -10.44 -2.08 -11.87
N MET A 211 -9.20 -1.61 -11.97
CA MET A 211 -8.87 -0.19 -12.04
C MET A 211 -9.54 0.50 -13.23
N GLN A 212 -9.49 -0.13 -14.42
CA GLN A 212 -10.17 0.41 -15.61
C GLN A 212 -11.68 0.55 -15.41
N ARG A 213 -12.33 -0.47 -14.81
CA ARG A 213 -13.78 -0.42 -14.49
C ARG A 213 -14.10 0.64 -13.43
N ALA A 214 -13.18 0.94 -12.53
CA ALA A 214 -13.32 2.02 -11.56
C ALA A 214 -13.19 3.43 -12.17
N GLY A 215 -12.72 3.52 -13.43
CA GLY A 215 -12.63 4.78 -14.16
C GLY A 215 -11.21 5.32 -14.34
N TYR A 216 -10.17 4.57 -13.93
CA TYR A 216 -8.78 4.97 -14.18
C TYR A 216 -8.42 4.87 -15.66
N SER A 217 -7.73 5.87 -16.17
CA SER A 217 -7.10 5.88 -17.50
C SER A 217 -5.61 5.57 -17.40
N GLY A 218 -4.98 5.22 -18.53
CA GLY A 218 -3.54 4.97 -18.59
C GLY A 218 -3.06 3.83 -17.68
N VAL A 219 -3.92 2.86 -17.40
CA VAL A 219 -3.60 1.78 -16.45
C VAL A 219 -2.42 0.95 -16.96
N ALA A 220 -1.36 0.93 -16.16
CA ALA A 220 -0.12 0.24 -16.45
C ALA A 220 0.37 -0.58 -15.24
N ARG A 221 1.29 -1.50 -15.49
CA ARG A 221 1.92 -2.32 -14.46
C ARG A 221 3.42 -2.40 -14.68
N GLU A 222 4.17 -2.23 -13.60
CA GLU A 222 5.60 -2.50 -13.57
C GLU A 222 5.92 -3.46 -12.42
N THR A 223 6.79 -4.43 -12.64
CA THR A 223 7.21 -5.37 -11.60
C THR A 223 8.46 -4.89 -10.88
N MET A 224 8.74 -5.48 -9.72
CA MET A 224 9.99 -5.26 -8.99
C MET A 224 11.10 -6.16 -9.50
N THR A 225 12.32 -5.91 -9.03
CA THR A 225 13.52 -6.67 -9.40
C THR A 225 13.82 -7.77 -8.36
N GLY A 226 14.82 -8.61 -8.65
CA GLY A 226 15.26 -9.66 -7.76
C GLY A 226 14.25 -10.78 -7.58
N TRP A 227 14.17 -11.37 -6.39
CA TRP A 227 13.26 -12.47 -6.09
C TRP A 227 11.78 -12.06 -6.14
N GLN A 228 11.49 -10.78 -6.02
CA GLN A 228 10.14 -10.21 -6.09
C GLN A 228 9.66 -9.93 -7.53
N ASN A 229 10.47 -10.27 -8.53
CA ASN A 229 10.07 -10.14 -9.92
C ASN A 229 8.83 -11.01 -10.19
N GLY A 230 7.76 -10.39 -10.70
CA GLY A 230 6.46 -11.02 -10.90
C GLY A 230 5.66 -11.30 -9.62
N VAL A 231 6.20 -10.99 -8.43
CA VAL A 231 5.54 -11.15 -7.12
C VAL A 231 4.98 -9.83 -6.63
N VAL A 232 5.79 -8.76 -6.71
CA VAL A 232 5.41 -7.40 -6.30
C VAL A 232 5.38 -6.50 -7.52
N HIS A 233 4.36 -5.67 -7.59
CA HIS A 233 4.12 -4.77 -8.72
C HIS A 233 3.79 -3.36 -8.24
N THR A 234 4.09 -2.38 -9.08
CA THR A 234 3.44 -1.08 -9.04
C THR A 234 2.38 -1.06 -10.14
N PHE A 235 1.14 -0.87 -9.75
CA PHE A 235 0.05 -0.60 -10.68
C PHE A 235 -0.19 0.90 -10.71
N LEU A 236 -0.18 1.49 -11.88
CA LEU A 236 -0.37 2.90 -12.11
C LEU A 236 -1.72 3.14 -12.78
N GLY A 237 -2.37 4.23 -12.45
CA GLY A 237 -3.58 4.67 -13.12
C GLY A 237 -3.79 6.15 -12.86
N SER A 238 -4.37 6.86 -13.83
CA SER A 238 -4.61 8.30 -13.71
C SER A 238 -6.10 8.60 -13.69
N ARG A 239 -6.49 9.65 -12.96
CA ARG A 239 -7.82 10.23 -13.12
C ARG A 239 -7.88 10.90 -14.50
N PRO A 240 -8.86 10.58 -15.35
CA PRO A 240 -9.00 11.27 -16.64
C PRO A 240 -8.98 12.79 -16.47
N ALA A 241 -8.25 13.48 -17.34
CA ALA A 241 -8.34 14.92 -17.42
C ALA A 241 -9.78 15.32 -17.79
N LYS A 242 -10.25 16.46 -17.30
CA LYS A 242 -11.52 17.00 -17.82
C LYS A 242 -11.29 17.33 -19.30
N GLU A 243 -12.15 16.78 -20.16
CA GLU A 243 -12.22 17.29 -21.54
C GLU A 243 -12.56 18.78 -21.46
N GLU A 244 -11.68 19.62 -21.96
CA GLU A 244 -12.02 21.02 -22.24
C GLU A 244 -13.11 20.99 -23.34
N ARG A 245 -14.32 21.34 -22.94
CA ARG A 245 -15.42 21.56 -23.88
C ARG A 245 -15.39 22.99 -24.41
#